data_67d736a681ae6f84a42e2180348198ff
#
_entry.id   67d736a681ae6f84a42e2180348198ff
#
_cell.length_a   1.000
_cell.length_b   1.000
_cell.length_c   1.000
_cell.angle_alpha   90.00
_cell.angle_beta   90.00
_cell.angle_gamma   90.00
#
_symmetry.space_group_name_H-M   'P 1'
#
loop_
_entity.id
_entity.type
_entity.pdbx_description
1 polymer ?
#
loop_
_entity_poly.entity_id
_entity_poly.type
_entity_poly.pdbx_seq_one_letter_code
_entity_poly.pdbx_strand_id
1 'polypeptide(L)'
;KRILSKGRLGPGEIIGVRIEKGKVFTNNQIKDYLAKEYKHFNSQIIDLDEKLSISNEKHNFDGEDLRRRQHTFGISLEDLELILHPMAEDAKEATGSMGDDTPLAVLSDKYRPLYHFFRQNFSQVTNPPIDSLRENKVMSLKTRFGNLGNILDFDTLTKENIYVLNSPILSNSQFNKFINFFGKNSVSIDCTFSNDQSLFDSIKRIQKDSEIAVRQGVTQLVLSDKAISDTRMPMPMLLCVGAINTFLIDKKLRGYVSINVQSGEALDTHSFATLIGVGATTVNPYIAFDSLYQRHEKKLFGQYSFDECVERYIKSVNARLLKIMSKWVYLF
;
A
#
# COMPACT_ATOMS: atom_id res chain seq x y z
N LYS A 1 -32.36 -32.26 -37.17
CA LYS A 1 -32.00 -31.93 -35.76
C LYS A 1 -32.41 -30.49 -35.49
N ARG A 2 -33.22 -30.24 -34.46
CA ARG A 2 -33.73 -28.88 -34.13
C ARG A 2 -32.76 -28.22 -33.15
N ILE A 3 -32.16 -27.09 -33.56
CA ILE A 3 -31.32 -26.27 -32.69
C ILE A 3 -32.25 -25.34 -31.91
N LEU A 4 -32.21 -25.38 -30.59
CA LEU A 4 -33.03 -24.53 -29.69
C LEU A 4 -32.40 -23.18 -29.42
N SER A 5 -31.10 -23.13 -29.23
CA SER A 5 -30.35 -21.88 -29.01
C SER A 5 -28.92 -22.02 -29.48
N LYS A 6 -28.30 -20.90 -29.78
CA LYS A 6 -26.86 -20.75 -30.05
C LYS A 6 -26.33 -19.65 -29.18
N GLY A 7 -25.10 -19.79 -28.69
CA GLY A 7 -24.45 -18.81 -27.86
C GLY A 7 -22.95 -19.02 -27.79
N ARG A 8 -22.26 -18.08 -27.10
CA ARG A 8 -20.84 -18.12 -26.82
C ARG A 8 -20.65 -17.94 -25.32
N LEU A 9 -19.78 -18.71 -24.72
CA LEU A 9 -19.34 -18.47 -23.33
C LEU A 9 -18.36 -17.31 -23.31
N GLY A 10 -18.59 -16.36 -22.41
CA GLY A 10 -17.65 -15.28 -22.10
C GLY A 10 -16.51 -15.76 -21.20
N PRO A 11 -15.47 -14.93 -20.99
CA PRO A 11 -14.40 -15.23 -20.06
C PRO A 11 -14.94 -15.52 -18.66
N GLY A 12 -14.54 -16.67 -18.07
CA GLY A 12 -14.99 -17.08 -16.74
C GLY A 12 -16.44 -17.57 -16.65
N GLU A 13 -17.15 -17.69 -17.75
CA GLU A 13 -18.50 -18.27 -17.77
C GLU A 13 -18.45 -19.80 -17.88
N ILE A 14 -19.43 -20.44 -17.26
CA ILE A 14 -19.55 -21.89 -17.19
C ILE A 14 -20.92 -22.30 -17.76
N ILE A 15 -20.97 -23.38 -18.51
CA ILE A 15 -22.19 -24.08 -18.87
C ILE A 15 -22.14 -25.51 -18.31
N GLY A 16 -23.18 -25.92 -17.63
CA GLY A 16 -23.27 -27.27 -17.08
C GLY A 16 -24.39 -28.07 -17.73
N VAL A 17 -24.12 -29.36 -17.98
CA VAL A 17 -25.15 -30.27 -18.53
C VAL A 17 -25.29 -31.48 -17.61
N ARG A 18 -26.50 -31.71 -17.10
CA ARG A 18 -26.84 -32.89 -16.32
C ARG A 18 -27.49 -33.88 -17.24
N ILE A 19 -26.70 -34.81 -17.78
CA ILE A 19 -27.13 -35.77 -18.82
C ILE A 19 -28.30 -36.63 -18.34
N GLU A 20 -28.21 -37.12 -17.09
CA GLU A 20 -29.25 -37.97 -16.49
C GLU A 20 -30.64 -37.31 -16.44
N LYS A 21 -30.68 -35.99 -16.34
CA LYS A 21 -31.91 -35.19 -16.23
C LYS A 21 -32.22 -34.40 -17.50
N GLY A 22 -31.38 -34.50 -18.54
CA GLY A 22 -31.51 -33.74 -19.79
C GLY A 22 -31.55 -32.22 -19.59
N LYS A 23 -30.90 -31.71 -18.52
CA LYS A 23 -31.01 -30.30 -18.14
C LYS A 23 -29.68 -29.57 -18.36
N VAL A 24 -29.79 -28.37 -19.00
CA VAL A 24 -28.68 -27.48 -19.21
C VAL A 24 -28.79 -26.35 -18.19
N PHE A 25 -27.68 -25.99 -17.53
CA PHE A 25 -27.56 -24.90 -16.58
C PHE A 25 -26.69 -23.80 -17.15
N THR A 26 -27.18 -22.58 -17.12
CA THR A 26 -26.40 -21.37 -17.43
C THR A 26 -25.44 -21.02 -16.30
N ASN A 27 -24.47 -20.16 -16.58
CA ASN A 27 -23.50 -19.66 -15.61
C ASN A 27 -24.17 -19.17 -14.31
N ASN A 28 -25.21 -18.35 -14.43
CA ASN A 28 -25.91 -17.81 -13.24
C ASN A 28 -26.63 -18.92 -12.46
N GLN A 29 -27.29 -19.84 -13.16
CA GLN A 29 -27.98 -20.97 -12.50
C GLN A 29 -27.02 -21.88 -11.74
N ILE A 30 -25.78 -22.08 -12.25
CA ILE A 30 -24.76 -22.86 -11.54
C ILE A 30 -24.27 -22.09 -10.32
N LYS A 31 -23.98 -20.80 -10.47
CA LYS A 31 -23.55 -19.95 -9.37
C LYS A 31 -24.62 -19.86 -8.27
N ASP A 32 -25.88 -19.69 -8.64
CA ASP A 32 -27.00 -19.67 -7.69
C ASP A 32 -27.18 -21.00 -6.98
N TYR A 33 -26.99 -22.13 -7.70
CA TYR A 33 -27.05 -23.46 -7.10
C TYR A 33 -25.93 -23.66 -6.06
N LEU A 34 -24.69 -23.33 -6.43
CA LEU A 34 -23.55 -23.40 -5.53
C LEU A 34 -23.71 -22.45 -4.33
N ALA A 35 -24.16 -21.22 -4.56
CA ALA A 35 -24.40 -20.25 -3.49
C ALA A 35 -25.45 -20.72 -2.49
N LYS A 36 -26.45 -21.52 -2.92
CA LYS A 36 -27.45 -22.11 -2.00
C LYS A 36 -26.87 -23.19 -1.09
N GLU A 37 -25.90 -23.96 -1.55
CA GLU A 37 -25.18 -24.95 -0.73
C GLU A 37 -24.26 -24.29 0.29
N TYR A 38 -23.71 -23.11 -0.03
CA TYR A 38 -22.79 -22.35 0.82
C TYR A 38 -23.47 -21.18 1.54
N LYS A 39 -24.66 -21.38 2.09
CA LYS A 39 -25.47 -20.37 2.80
C LYS A 39 -24.79 -19.74 4.04
N HIS A 40 -23.58 -20.16 4.38
CA HIS A 40 -22.91 -19.74 5.60
C HIS A 40 -21.95 -18.55 5.43
N PHE A 41 -21.77 -18.02 4.21
CA PHE A 41 -20.95 -16.81 4.00
C PHE A 41 -21.76 -15.56 4.33
N ASN A 42 -21.64 -15.10 5.57
CA ASN A 42 -22.20 -13.81 6.02
C ASN A 42 -21.20 -12.65 5.92
N SER A 43 -20.02 -12.89 5.37
CA SER A 43 -19.01 -11.85 5.18
C SER A 43 -19.46 -10.84 4.13
N GLN A 44 -19.38 -9.56 4.47
CA GLN A 44 -19.64 -8.47 3.52
C GLN A 44 -18.31 -7.88 3.04
N ILE A 45 -18.22 -7.61 1.74
CA ILE A 45 -17.14 -6.79 1.18
C ILE A 45 -17.60 -5.34 1.30
N ILE A 46 -16.86 -4.56 2.08
CA ILE A 46 -17.14 -3.14 2.32
C ILE A 46 -16.11 -2.33 1.56
N ASP A 47 -16.57 -1.54 0.58
CA ASP A 47 -15.73 -0.59 -0.11
C ASP A 47 -15.48 0.62 0.79
N LEU A 48 -14.20 0.91 1.08
CA LEU A 48 -13.80 2.03 1.90
C LEU A 48 -13.56 3.31 1.10
N ASP A 49 -13.39 3.25 -0.21
CA ASP A 49 -13.11 4.44 -1.02
C ASP A 49 -14.23 5.48 -0.92
N GLU A 50 -15.49 5.02 -0.85
CA GLU A 50 -16.63 5.91 -0.66
C GLU A 50 -16.60 6.63 0.70
N LYS A 51 -16.10 5.95 1.74
CA LYS A 51 -16.02 6.48 3.11
C LYS A 51 -14.77 7.32 3.35
N LEU A 52 -13.70 7.04 2.61
CA LEU A 52 -12.38 7.64 2.76
C LEU A 52 -12.05 8.58 1.58
N SER A 53 -13.04 9.21 0.96
CA SER A 53 -12.81 10.13 -0.16
C SER A 53 -11.80 11.23 0.21
N ILE A 54 -10.95 11.60 -0.75
CA ILE A 54 -10.05 12.74 -0.63
C ILE A 54 -10.92 14.01 -0.59
N SER A 55 -10.82 14.74 0.48
CA SER A 55 -11.57 15.99 0.64
C SER A 55 -10.99 16.79 1.79
N ASN A 56 -10.81 18.09 1.59
CA ASN A 56 -10.25 19.01 2.58
C ASN A 56 -8.91 18.50 3.14
N GLU A 57 -7.99 18.17 2.25
CA GLU A 57 -6.67 17.70 2.64
C GLU A 57 -5.96 18.71 3.53
N LYS A 58 -5.28 18.21 4.55
CA LYS A 58 -4.56 19.02 5.53
C LYS A 58 -3.11 18.59 5.58
N HIS A 59 -2.25 19.57 5.78
CA HIS A 59 -0.85 19.32 6.14
C HIS A 59 -0.74 19.03 7.64
N ASN A 60 0.32 18.35 8.03
CA ASN A 60 0.66 18.11 9.43
C ASN A 60 1.71 19.08 9.92
N PHE A 61 2.66 19.42 9.06
CA PHE A 61 3.83 20.23 9.36
C PHE A 61 4.04 21.28 8.28
N ASP A 62 4.54 22.45 8.65
CA ASP A 62 4.85 23.52 7.73
C ASP A 62 6.15 24.27 8.13
N GLY A 63 6.52 25.25 7.37
CA GLY A 63 7.63 26.17 7.66
C GLY A 63 8.94 25.48 8.01
N GLU A 64 9.50 25.82 9.17
CA GLU A 64 10.78 25.31 9.63
C GLU A 64 10.70 23.88 10.14
N ASP A 65 9.58 23.49 10.76
CA ASP A 65 9.39 22.11 11.24
C ASP A 65 9.34 21.12 10.07
N LEU A 66 8.64 21.46 9.00
CA LEU A 66 8.65 20.64 7.77
C LEU A 66 10.08 20.54 7.20
N ARG A 67 10.84 21.63 7.15
CA ARG A 67 12.23 21.58 6.65
C ARG A 67 13.14 20.70 7.48
N ARG A 68 13.04 20.75 8.82
CA ARG A 68 13.81 19.86 9.70
C ARG A 68 13.47 18.39 9.43
N ARG A 69 12.19 18.08 9.25
CA ARG A 69 11.75 16.73 8.94
C ARG A 69 12.21 16.25 7.55
N GLN A 70 12.11 17.08 6.53
CA GLN A 70 12.68 16.83 5.22
C GLN A 70 14.17 16.50 5.31
N HIS A 71 14.93 17.30 6.05
CA HIS A 71 16.36 17.08 6.27
C HIS A 71 16.63 15.77 7.04
N THR A 72 15.83 15.45 8.06
CA THR A 72 15.95 14.21 8.83
C THR A 72 15.80 12.96 7.94
N PHE A 73 14.90 13.01 6.96
CA PHE A 73 14.67 11.92 6.00
C PHE A 73 15.53 12.03 4.73
N GLY A 74 16.46 12.99 4.68
CA GLY A 74 17.36 13.18 3.54
C GLY A 74 16.66 13.66 2.27
N ILE A 75 15.50 14.27 2.38
CA ILE A 75 14.75 14.81 1.23
C ILE A 75 15.41 16.11 0.79
N SER A 76 15.97 16.11 -0.40
CA SER A 76 16.65 17.24 -1.02
C SER A 76 15.69 18.14 -1.80
N LEU A 77 16.18 19.32 -2.20
CA LEU A 77 15.43 20.17 -3.13
C LEU A 77 15.24 19.51 -4.49
N GLU A 78 16.21 18.73 -4.95
CA GLU A 78 16.11 17.97 -6.18
C GLU A 78 14.98 16.93 -6.11
N ASP A 79 14.84 16.21 -4.99
CA ASP A 79 13.73 15.28 -4.80
C ASP A 79 12.39 15.98 -4.89
N LEU A 80 12.29 17.18 -4.33
CA LEU A 80 11.06 17.97 -4.37
C LEU A 80 10.74 18.50 -5.77
N GLU A 81 11.75 18.88 -6.56
CA GLU A 81 11.58 19.49 -7.86
C GLU A 81 11.51 18.47 -9.01
N LEU A 82 12.37 17.46 -8.97
CA LEU A 82 12.51 16.53 -10.08
C LEU A 82 11.70 15.25 -9.91
N ILE A 83 11.27 14.92 -8.68
CA ILE A 83 10.47 13.73 -8.39
C ILE A 83 9.05 14.14 -7.97
N LEU A 84 8.92 14.82 -6.84
CA LEU A 84 7.61 15.10 -6.24
C LEU A 84 6.75 16.03 -7.09
N HIS A 85 7.34 17.10 -7.62
CA HIS A 85 6.61 18.11 -8.40
C HIS A 85 5.97 17.52 -9.67
N PRO A 86 6.70 16.82 -10.56
CA PRO A 86 6.09 16.20 -11.75
C PRO A 86 5.03 15.16 -11.42
N MET A 87 5.17 14.43 -10.31
CA MET A 87 4.17 13.45 -9.87
C MET A 87 2.83 14.12 -9.54
N ALA A 88 2.86 15.33 -8.98
CA ALA A 88 1.65 16.09 -8.67
C ALA A 88 1.16 16.94 -9.86
N GLU A 89 2.06 17.52 -10.66
CA GLU A 89 1.70 18.36 -11.80
C GLU A 89 1.25 17.55 -13.01
N ASP A 90 2.02 16.51 -13.39
CA ASP A 90 1.74 15.71 -14.60
C ASP A 90 1.01 14.39 -14.31
N ALA A 91 0.80 14.05 -13.03
CA ALA A 91 0.33 12.75 -12.59
C ALA A 91 1.18 11.59 -13.13
N LYS A 92 2.49 11.82 -13.26
CA LYS A 92 3.48 10.87 -13.78
C LYS A 92 4.78 11.05 -13.02
N GLU A 93 5.42 9.95 -12.71
CA GLU A 93 6.79 9.98 -12.21
C GLU A 93 7.77 10.35 -13.34
N ALA A 94 8.69 11.27 -13.06
CA ALA A 94 9.72 11.65 -14.00
C ALA A 94 10.56 10.42 -14.42
N THR A 95 10.94 10.38 -15.69
CA THR A 95 11.82 9.34 -16.20
C THR A 95 13.24 9.85 -16.07
N GLY A 96 14.02 9.26 -15.16
CA GLY A 96 15.42 9.56 -14.98
C GLY A 96 16.32 8.83 -15.97
N SER A 97 17.62 9.13 -15.91
CA SER A 97 18.63 8.36 -16.63
C SER A 97 18.77 6.96 -16.04
N MET A 98 19.24 6.01 -16.86
CA MET A 98 19.48 4.63 -16.43
C MET A 98 20.80 4.47 -15.65
N GLY A 99 21.68 5.47 -15.70
CA GLY A 99 22.95 5.49 -14.99
C GLY A 99 22.82 6.11 -13.59
N ASP A 100 23.47 5.52 -12.63
CA ASP A 100 23.64 6.08 -11.28
C ASP A 100 25.16 6.16 -11.01
N ASP A 101 25.71 7.35 -11.09
CA ASP A 101 27.10 7.66 -10.79
C ASP A 101 27.32 8.10 -9.33
N THR A 102 26.31 7.97 -8.50
CA THR A 102 26.42 8.25 -7.07
C THR A 102 27.46 7.31 -6.45
N PRO A 103 28.41 7.82 -5.65
CA PRO A 103 29.40 7.00 -4.97
C PRO A 103 28.75 5.90 -4.14
N LEU A 104 29.42 4.74 -4.03
CA LEU A 104 28.99 3.68 -3.12
C LEU A 104 28.83 4.26 -1.71
N ALA A 105 27.81 3.81 -0.97
CA ALA A 105 27.51 4.31 0.38
C ALA A 105 28.71 4.23 1.33
N VAL A 106 29.58 3.22 1.18
CA VAL A 106 30.81 3.05 1.95
C VAL A 106 31.84 4.15 1.68
N LEU A 107 31.72 4.88 0.56
CA LEU A 107 32.61 5.96 0.16
C LEU A 107 31.99 7.35 0.37
N SER A 108 30.84 7.44 1.01
CA SER A 108 30.11 8.70 1.21
C SER A 108 29.68 8.83 2.67
N ASP A 109 29.89 10.02 3.24
CA ASP A 109 29.38 10.38 4.58
C ASP A 109 27.90 10.85 4.54
N LYS A 110 27.30 10.90 3.35
CA LYS A 110 25.91 11.33 3.20
C LYS A 110 24.95 10.19 3.55
N TYR A 111 23.88 10.56 4.27
CA TYR A 111 22.77 9.66 4.55
C TYR A 111 22.16 9.12 3.25
N ARG A 112 21.88 7.82 3.26
CA ARG A 112 21.10 7.14 2.22
C ARG A 112 19.98 6.32 2.87
N PRO A 113 18.73 6.51 2.43
CA PRO A 113 17.62 5.69 2.89
C PRO A 113 17.84 4.21 2.63
N LEU A 114 17.38 3.35 3.52
CA LEU A 114 17.58 1.90 3.43
C LEU A 114 17.02 1.32 2.13
N TYR A 115 15.90 1.83 1.62
CA TYR A 115 15.28 1.34 0.38
C TYR A 115 16.15 1.54 -0.87
N HIS A 116 17.12 2.48 -0.88
CA HIS A 116 18.06 2.65 -1.99
C HIS A 116 19.00 1.44 -2.19
N PHE A 117 19.16 0.59 -1.16
CA PHE A 117 19.96 -0.64 -1.26
C PHE A 117 19.17 -1.83 -1.81
N PHE A 118 17.85 -1.70 -1.96
CA PHE A 118 17.00 -2.73 -2.54
C PHE A 118 16.91 -2.50 -4.05
N ARG A 119 17.42 -3.45 -4.79
CA ARG A 119 17.45 -3.40 -6.25
C ARG A 119 16.94 -4.72 -6.83
N GLN A 120 16.39 -4.65 -8.01
CA GLN A 120 16.02 -5.84 -8.76
C GLN A 120 17.26 -6.64 -9.15
N ASN A 121 17.28 -7.94 -8.82
CA ASN A 121 18.41 -8.83 -9.09
C ASN A 121 18.24 -9.69 -10.35
N PHE A 122 17.16 -9.54 -11.09
CA PHE A 122 16.89 -10.30 -12.31
C PHE A 122 16.76 -9.38 -13.52
N SER A 123 17.05 -9.93 -14.69
CA SER A 123 16.92 -9.19 -15.95
C SER A 123 15.46 -8.90 -16.24
N GLN A 124 15.18 -7.68 -16.67
CA GLN A 124 13.86 -7.31 -17.17
C GLN A 124 13.79 -7.56 -18.66
N VAL A 125 12.63 -8.04 -19.13
CA VAL A 125 12.35 -8.15 -20.54
C VAL A 125 12.10 -6.76 -21.14
N THR A 126 12.56 -6.55 -22.38
CA THR A 126 12.35 -5.29 -23.12
C THR A 126 10.86 -5.05 -23.38
N ASN A 127 10.14 -6.12 -23.73
CA ASN A 127 8.69 -6.09 -23.97
C ASN A 127 7.96 -6.89 -22.88
N PRO A 128 7.44 -6.26 -21.82
CA PRO A 128 6.65 -6.95 -20.82
C PRO A 128 5.42 -7.63 -21.46
N PRO A 129 4.94 -8.77 -20.92
CA PRO A 129 3.78 -9.48 -21.46
C PRO A 129 2.48 -8.69 -21.33
N ILE A 130 2.45 -7.72 -20.39
CA ILE A 130 1.34 -6.81 -20.17
C ILE A 130 1.81 -5.42 -20.57
N ASP A 131 1.23 -4.89 -21.63
CA ASP A 131 1.49 -3.52 -22.07
C ASP A 131 0.79 -2.48 -21.16
N SER A 132 1.23 -1.24 -21.20
CA SER A 132 0.71 -0.17 -20.34
C SER A 132 -0.78 0.14 -20.52
N LEU A 133 -1.39 -0.22 -21.66
CA LEU A 133 -2.82 -0.05 -21.89
C LEU A 133 -3.65 -1.16 -21.22
N ARG A 134 -3.05 -2.32 -21.00
CA ARG A 134 -3.70 -3.46 -20.37
C ARG A 134 -3.47 -3.55 -18.87
N GLU A 135 -2.43 -2.90 -18.33
CA GLU A 135 -2.10 -2.95 -16.91
C GLU A 135 -3.32 -2.78 -16.01
N ASN A 136 -4.10 -1.72 -16.21
CA ASN A 136 -5.31 -1.42 -15.44
C ASN A 136 -6.48 -2.40 -15.66
N LYS A 137 -6.43 -3.19 -16.74
CA LYS A 137 -7.49 -4.17 -17.05
C LYS A 137 -7.23 -5.54 -16.46
N VAL A 138 -5.97 -5.92 -16.34
CA VAL A 138 -5.57 -7.28 -15.93
C VAL A 138 -4.97 -7.34 -14.53
N MET A 139 -4.55 -6.20 -13.96
CA MET A 139 -3.98 -6.09 -12.62
C MET A 139 -4.78 -5.11 -11.78
N SER A 140 -4.64 -5.22 -10.47
CA SER A 140 -5.33 -4.36 -9.51
C SER A 140 -4.45 -4.10 -8.30
N LEU A 141 -4.49 -2.86 -7.83
CA LEU A 141 -3.92 -2.45 -6.53
C LEU A 141 -4.92 -2.58 -5.39
N LYS A 142 -6.07 -3.21 -5.61
CA LYS A 142 -7.08 -3.40 -4.57
C LYS A 142 -6.48 -4.07 -3.35
N THR A 143 -6.48 -3.34 -2.27
CA THR A 143 -5.91 -3.74 -0.98
C THR A 143 -7.02 -4.17 -0.05
N ARG A 144 -6.87 -5.34 0.59
CA ARG A 144 -7.86 -5.92 1.49
C ARG A 144 -7.38 -5.84 2.92
N PHE A 145 -8.30 -5.55 3.81
CA PHE A 145 -8.09 -5.42 5.25
C PHE A 145 -9.03 -6.32 6.01
N GLY A 146 -8.71 -6.54 7.25
CA GLY A 146 -9.50 -7.30 8.18
C GLY A 146 -8.70 -8.47 8.74
N ASN A 147 -9.34 -9.21 9.60
CA ASN A 147 -8.81 -10.48 10.09
C ASN A 147 -9.04 -11.53 8.99
N LEU A 148 -8.01 -11.80 8.21
CA LEU A 148 -8.10 -12.81 7.15
C LEU A 148 -8.06 -14.24 7.73
N GLY A 149 -7.64 -14.39 8.99
CA GLY A 149 -7.61 -15.66 9.70
C GLY A 149 -6.90 -16.77 8.94
N ASN A 150 -7.39 -17.99 9.08
CA ASN A 150 -6.97 -19.13 8.28
C ASN A 150 -7.87 -19.26 7.06
N ILE A 151 -7.37 -18.91 5.87
CA ILE A 151 -8.14 -18.97 4.61
C ILE A 151 -8.58 -20.40 4.22
N LEU A 152 -8.03 -21.42 4.86
CA LEU A 152 -8.43 -22.83 4.65
C LEU A 152 -9.48 -23.29 5.65
N ASP A 153 -9.83 -22.46 6.63
CA ASP A 153 -10.86 -22.74 7.63
C ASP A 153 -12.13 -21.94 7.30
N PHE A 154 -13.06 -22.61 6.63
CA PHE A 154 -14.32 -21.99 6.20
C PHE A 154 -15.18 -21.48 7.35
N ASP A 155 -15.10 -22.09 8.54
CA ASP A 155 -15.90 -21.69 9.70
C ASP A 155 -15.45 -20.36 10.32
N THR A 156 -14.17 -20.04 10.18
CA THR A 156 -13.62 -18.75 10.64
C THR A 156 -13.75 -17.63 9.61
N LEU A 157 -13.69 -17.95 8.31
CA LEU A 157 -13.82 -16.96 7.23
C LEU A 157 -15.22 -16.35 7.10
N THR A 158 -16.23 -17.01 7.62
CA THR A 158 -17.65 -16.64 7.40
C THR A 158 -18.15 -15.51 8.28
N LYS A 159 -17.36 -15.04 9.24
CA LYS A 159 -17.83 -14.16 10.32
C LYS A 159 -17.32 -12.72 10.25
N GLU A 160 -16.33 -12.43 9.41
CA GLU A 160 -15.68 -11.13 9.40
C GLU A 160 -15.93 -10.36 8.08
N ASN A 161 -16.14 -9.07 8.19
CA ASN A 161 -16.23 -8.20 7.03
C ASN A 161 -14.84 -7.99 6.41
N ILE A 162 -14.79 -8.00 5.08
CA ILE A 162 -13.59 -7.68 4.32
C ILE A 162 -13.71 -6.24 3.84
N TYR A 163 -12.78 -5.41 4.24
CA TYR A 163 -12.68 -4.02 3.80
C TYR A 163 -11.74 -3.92 2.60
N VAL A 164 -12.09 -3.10 1.63
CA VAL A 164 -11.34 -2.96 0.37
C VAL A 164 -11.07 -1.48 0.08
N LEU A 165 -9.85 -1.19 -0.36
CA LEU A 165 -9.43 0.09 -0.94
C LEU A 165 -8.88 -0.15 -2.35
N ASN A 166 -9.09 0.77 -3.28
CA ASN A 166 -8.57 0.69 -4.65
C ASN A 166 -7.09 1.04 -4.76
N SER A 167 -6.53 1.71 -3.74
CA SER A 167 -5.11 2.09 -3.68
C SER A 167 -4.51 1.74 -2.32
N PRO A 168 -3.26 1.26 -2.26
CA PRO A 168 -2.53 1.12 -1.00
C PRO A 168 -1.99 2.46 -0.46
N ILE A 169 -2.08 3.54 -1.23
CA ILE A 169 -1.58 4.86 -0.83
C ILE A 169 -2.75 5.68 -0.29
N LEU A 170 -2.60 6.17 0.94
CA LEU A 170 -3.60 6.98 1.62
C LEU A 170 -3.09 8.41 1.82
N SER A 171 -3.89 9.41 1.48
CA SER A 171 -3.63 10.80 1.81
C SER A 171 -3.69 11.03 3.32
N ASN A 172 -3.31 12.23 3.78
CA ASN A 172 -3.36 12.56 5.22
C ASN A 172 -4.81 12.51 5.75
N SER A 173 -5.77 13.04 5.00
CA SER A 173 -7.18 13.01 5.41
C SER A 173 -7.76 11.61 5.37
N GLN A 174 -7.46 10.84 4.32
CA GLN A 174 -7.87 9.44 4.21
C GLN A 174 -7.31 8.59 5.34
N PHE A 175 -6.03 8.76 5.68
CA PHE A 175 -5.39 8.00 6.75
C PHE A 175 -6.00 8.29 8.11
N ASN A 176 -6.30 9.56 8.41
CA ASN A 176 -6.98 9.94 9.65
C ASN A 176 -8.41 9.36 9.71
N LYS A 177 -9.16 9.42 8.60
CA LYS A 177 -10.48 8.78 8.51
C LYS A 177 -10.40 7.27 8.68
N PHE A 178 -9.36 6.62 8.11
CA PHE A 178 -9.08 5.20 8.24
C PHE A 178 -8.86 4.79 9.70
N ILE A 179 -7.98 5.49 10.40
CA ILE A 179 -7.73 5.22 11.84
C ILE A 179 -9.01 5.38 12.65
N ASN A 180 -9.76 6.45 12.43
CA ASN A 180 -11.01 6.70 13.13
C ASN A 180 -12.07 5.63 12.83
N PHE A 181 -12.14 5.14 11.59
CA PHE A 181 -13.08 4.10 11.18
C PHE A 181 -12.83 2.78 11.93
N PHE A 182 -11.56 2.37 12.07
CA PHE A 182 -11.23 1.15 12.81
C PHE A 182 -11.21 1.36 14.33
N GLY A 183 -11.05 2.59 14.81
CA GLY A 183 -11.09 2.98 16.23
C GLY A 183 -10.23 2.07 17.11
N LYS A 184 -10.84 1.39 18.08
CA LYS A 184 -10.16 0.48 19.02
C LYS A 184 -9.47 -0.74 18.36
N ASN A 185 -9.83 -1.06 17.12
CA ASN A 185 -9.20 -2.14 16.36
C ASN A 185 -7.92 -1.67 15.63
N SER A 186 -7.54 -0.40 15.79
CA SER A 186 -6.32 0.20 15.25
C SER A 186 -5.41 0.65 16.39
N VAL A 187 -4.13 0.30 16.33
CA VAL A 187 -3.11 0.70 17.31
C VAL A 187 -1.88 1.26 16.60
N SER A 188 -1.41 2.41 17.06
CA SER A 188 -0.18 3.02 16.58
C SER A 188 1.02 2.49 17.34
N ILE A 189 2.04 2.06 16.60
CA ILE A 189 3.35 1.62 17.09
C ILE A 189 4.37 2.71 16.73
N ASP A 190 4.99 3.29 17.74
CA ASP A 190 6.02 4.31 17.56
C ASP A 190 7.31 3.69 17.03
N CYS A 191 7.66 4.03 15.79
CA CYS A 191 8.88 3.59 15.11
C CYS A 191 10.01 4.62 15.24
N THR A 192 10.09 5.29 16.37
CA THR A 192 11.23 6.14 16.73
C THR A 192 11.97 5.55 17.93
N PHE A 193 13.21 5.95 18.14
CA PHE A 193 14.01 5.55 19.30
C PHE A 193 14.83 6.75 19.81
N SER A 194 15.13 6.72 21.09
CA SER A 194 15.96 7.77 21.72
C SER A 194 17.45 7.51 21.49
N ASN A 195 18.26 8.57 21.59
CA ASN A 195 19.69 8.53 21.30
C ASN A 195 20.49 7.59 22.23
N ASP A 196 19.93 7.24 23.38
CA ASP A 196 20.51 6.32 24.38
C ASP A 196 20.10 4.86 24.18
N GLN A 197 19.20 4.58 23.23
CA GLN A 197 18.72 3.23 22.92
C GLN A 197 19.39 2.68 21.67
N SER A 198 19.63 1.36 21.68
CA SER A 198 20.08 0.69 20.47
C SER A 198 18.94 0.48 19.49
N LEU A 199 19.25 0.54 18.19
CA LEU A 199 18.27 0.21 17.15
C LEU A 199 17.75 -1.23 17.31
N PHE A 200 18.63 -2.16 17.70
CA PHE A 200 18.27 -3.57 17.90
C PHE A 200 17.21 -3.76 19.01
N ASP A 201 17.39 -3.10 20.16
CA ASP A 201 16.43 -3.19 21.26
C ASP A 201 15.11 -2.52 20.91
N SER A 202 15.18 -1.43 20.14
CA SER A 202 14.00 -0.71 19.63
C SER A 202 13.20 -1.57 18.65
N ILE A 203 13.86 -2.34 17.79
CA ILE A 203 13.20 -3.33 16.91
C ILE A 203 12.52 -4.41 17.75
N LYS A 204 13.18 -4.95 18.77
CA LYS A 204 12.56 -5.93 19.67
C LYS A 204 11.34 -5.36 20.41
N ARG A 205 11.41 -4.09 20.82
CA ARG A 205 10.27 -3.39 21.43
C ARG A 205 9.06 -3.37 20.51
N ILE A 206 9.23 -2.87 19.26
CA ILE A 206 8.10 -2.79 18.33
C ILE A 206 7.54 -4.16 17.93
N GLN A 207 8.37 -5.21 17.87
CA GLN A 207 7.92 -6.59 17.66
C GLN A 207 7.03 -7.06 18.80
N LYS A 208 7.45 -6.84 20.04
CA LYS A 208 6.70 -7.20 21.24
C LYS A 208 5.39 -6.43 21.35
N ASP A 209 5.43 -5.12 21.14
CA ASP A 209 4.24 -4.25 21.17
C ASP A 209 3.22 -4.70 20.12
N SER A 210 3.69 -5.05 18.92
CA SER A 210 2.85 -5.57 17.84
C SER A 210 2.22 -6.93 18.21
N GLU A 211 2.98 -7.86 18.80
CA GLU A 211 2.45 -9.15 19.26
C GLU A 211 1.35 -8.95 20.32
N ILE A 212 1.59 -8.10 21.31
CA ILE A 212 0.61 -7.79 22.35
C ILE A 212 -0.68 -7.25 21.74
N ALA A 213 -0.56 -6.26 20.85
CA ALA A 213 -1.71 -5.64 20.19
C ALA A 213 -2.54 -6.68 19.41
N VAL A 214 -1.89 -7.51 18.58
CA VAL A 214 -2.60 -8.54 17.79
C VAL A 214 -3.27 -9.58 18.67
N ARG A 215 -2.63 -10.02 19.77
CA ARG A 215 -3.24 -10.96 20.72
C ARG A 215 -4.43 -10.35 21.48
N GLN A 216 -4.49 -9.02 21.59
CA GLN A 216 -5.64 -8.29 22.14
C GLN A 216 -6.79 -8.07 21.13
N GLY A 217 -6.63 -8.58 19.89
CA GLY A 217 -7.66 -8.51 18.85
C GLY A 217 -7.55 -7.27 17.95
N VAL A 218 -6.44 -6.54 18.00
CA VAL A 218 -6.19 -5.44 17.05
C VAL A 218 -6.00 -6.00 15.65
N THR A 219 -6.70 -5.43 14.68
CA THR A 219 -6.65 -5.84 13.26
C THR A 219 -5.87 -4.88 12.38
N GLN A 220 -5.53 -3.68 12.87
CA GLN A 220 -4.78 -2.66 12.14
C GLN A 220 -3.61 -2.16 12.98
N LEU A 221 -2.39 -2.58 12.64
CA LEU A 221 -1.17 -1.95 13.18
C LEU A 221 -0.83 -0.75 12.32
N VAL A 222 -0.52 0.37 12.95
CA VAL A 222 -0.06 1.61 12.31
C VAL A 222 1.37 1.86 12.76
N LEU A 223 2.33 1.63 11.87
CA LEU A 223 3.73 1.92 12.13
C LEU A 223 3.99 3.37 11.77
N SER A 224 4.38 4.21 12.73
CA SER A 224 4.56 5.64 12.53
C SER A 224 5.92 6.12 13.01
N ASP A 225 6.62 6.91 12.17
CA ASP A 225 7.83 7.63 12.52
C ASP A 225 7.57 9.12 12.84
N LYS A 226 6.29 9.51 12.96
CA LYS A 226 5.88 10.91 13.12
C LYS A 226 6.36 11.54 14.42
N ALA A 227 6.70 10.75 15.44
CA ALA A 227 7.14 11.20 16.76
C ALA A 227 8.63 11.62 16.82
N ILE A 228 9.27 11.87 15.67
CA ILE A 228 10.65 12.39 15.62
C ILE A 228 10.76 13.73 16.30
N SER A 229 11.87 13.91 17.04
CA SER A 229 12.21 15.13 17.77
C SER A 229 13.73 15.26 17.92
N ASP A 230 14.19 16.31 18.58
CA ASP A 230 15.63 16.51 18.84
C ASP A 230 16.28 15.36 19.66
N THR A 231 15.47 14.60 20.39
CA THR A 231 15.92 13.46 21.22
C THR A 231 15.47 12.10 20.68
N ARG A 232 14.70 12.06 19.61
CA ARG A 232 14.14 10.83 19.05
C ARG A 232 14.36 10.75 17.54
N MET A 233 15.08 9.73 17.11
CA MET A 233 15.40 9.45 15.71
C MET A 233 14.42 8.47 15.10
N PRO A 234 14.10 8.57 13.81
CA PRO A 234 13.30 7.56 13.12
C PRO A 234 14.09 6.27 12.94
N MET A 235 13.46 5.14 13.15
CA MET A 235 13.98 3.86 12.65
C MET A 235 13.69 3.75 11.15
N PRO A 236 14.60 3.19 10.33
CA PRO A 236 14.29 2.95 8.92
C PRO A 236 12.98 2.16 8.79
N MET A 237 11.98 2.77 8.13
CA MET A 237 10.63 2.19 8.12
C MET A 237 10.59 0.84 7.41
N LEU A 238 11.39 0.66 6.37
CA LEU A 238 11.53 -0.61 5.68
C LEU A 238 11.99 -1.73 6.62
N LEU A 239 12.92 -1.42 7.53
CA LEU A 239 13.40 -2.36 8.56
C LEU A 239 12.28 -2.68 9.57
N CYS A 240 11.53 -1.67 10.01
CA CYS A 240 10.42 -1.85 10.95
C CYS A 240 9.34 -2.78 10.38
N VAL A 241 8.90 -2.51 9.14
CA VAL A 241 7.89 -3.32 8.46
C VAL A 241 8.37 -4.76 8.28
N GLY A 242 9.58 -4.96 7.75
CA GLY A 242 10.15 -6.28 7.51
C GLY A 242 10.32 -7.07 8.82
N ALA A 243 10.83 -6.44 9.88
CA ALA A 243 11.02 -7.07 11.18
C ALA A 243 9.69 -7.49 11.82
N ILE A 244 8.66 -6.63 11.79
CA ILE A 244 7.33 -6.97 12.33
C ILE A 244 6.65 -8.03 11.46
N ASN A 245 6.69 -7.90 10.14
CA ASN A 245 6.08 -8.86 9.23
C ASN A 245 6.64 -10.27 9.44
N THR A 246 7.97 -10.43 9.43
CA THR A 246 8.63 -11.72 9.66
C THR A 246 8.32 -12.26 11.05
N PHE A 247 8.42 -11.42 12.09
CA PHE A 247 8.12 -11.83 13.46
C PHE A 247 6.68 -12.31 13.63
N LEU A 248 5.70 -11.61 13.04
CA LEU A 248 4.29 -12.03 13.11
C LEU A 248 4.02 -13.31 12.29
N ILE A 249 4.75 -13.55 11.20
CA ILE A 249 4.70 -14.81 10.45
C ILE A 249 5.20 -15.96 11.34
N ASP A 250 6.35 -15.81 11.98
CA ASP A 250 6.93 -16.83 12.87
C ASP A 250 5.99 -17.15 14.04
N LYS A 251 5.28 -16.13 14.56
CA LYS A 251 4.27 -16.28 15.61
C LYS A 251 2.91 -16.78 15.10
N LYS A 252 2.74 -16.97 13.79
CA LYS A 252 1.46 -17.34 13.12
C LYS A 252 0.34 -16.32 13.38
N LEU A 253 0.70 -15.05 13.52
CA LEU A 253 -0.22 -13.95 13.80
C LEU A 253 -0.45 -13.03 12.59
N ARG A 254 0.38 -13.13 11.54
CA ARG A 254 0.34 -12.20 10.41
C ARG A 254 -1.01 -12.15 9.68
N GLY A 255 -1.72 -13.27 9.60
CA GLY A 255 -3.04 -13.37 8.95
C GLY A 255 -4.15 -12.60 9.66
N TYR A 256 -3.96 -12.26 10.94
CA TYR A 256 -4.98 -11.59 11.76
C TYR A 256 -4.90 -10.06 11.72
N VAL A 257 -3.88 -9.49 11.06
CA VAL A 257 -3.62 -8.05 11.16
C VAL A 257 -3.08 -7.49 9.84
N SER A 258 -3.46 -6.25 9.54
CA SER A 258 -2.87 -5.44 8.46
C SER A 258 -1.80 -4.52 9.03
N ILE A 259 -0.71 -4.32 8.28
CA ILE A 259 0.39 -3.42 8.65
C ILE A 259 0.26 -2.15 7.81
N ASN A 260 -0.13 -1.06 8.43
CA ASN A 260 -0.30 0.24 7.79
C ASN A 260 0.88 1.13 8.19
N VAL A 261 1.43 1.85 7.23
CA VAL A 261 2.64 2.66 7.43
C VAL A 261 2.31 4.14 7.32
N GLN A 262 2.79 4.92 8.28
CA GLN A 262 2.83 6.37 8.22
C GLN A 262 4.30 6.80 8.30
N SER A 263 4.90 7.15 7.18
CA SER A 263 6.34 7.40 7.11
C SER A 263 6.70 8.67 6.36
N GLY A 264 7.70 9.37 6.90
CA GLY A 264 8.34 10.50 6.24
C GLY A 264 9.35 10.09 5.16
N GLU A 265 9.82 8.83 5.15
CA GLU A 265 10.78 8.34 4.16
C GLU A 265 10.17 8.12 2.77
N ALA A 266 8.87 7.82 2.70
CA ALA A 266 8.22 7.45 1.45
C ALA A 266 7.97 8.68 0.58
N LEU A 267 8.59 8.74 -0.59
CA LEU A 267 8.46 9.85 -1.52
C LEU A 267 8.22 9.39 -2.96
N ASP A 268 9.03 8.47 -3.45
CA ASP A 268 9.05 7.95 -4.82
C ASP A 268 8.40 6.57 -4.92
N THR A 269 8.11 6.12 -6.13
CA THR A 269 7.48 4.80 -6.34
C THR A 269 8.32 3.64 -5.81
N HIS A 270 9.65 3.76 -5.82
CA HIS A 270 10.54 2.71 -5.35
C HIS A 270 10.39 2.47 -3.85
N SER A 271 10.29 3.53 -3.05
CA SER A 271 10.05 3.45 -1.60
C SER A 271 8.70 2.76 -1.29
N PHE A 272 7.65 3.06 -2.03
CA PHE A 272 6.36 2.37 -1.88
C PHE A 272 6.45 0.90 -2.27
N ALA A 273 7.07 0.59 -3.40
CA ALA A 273 7.23 -0.79 -3.87
C ALA A 273 7.99 -1.66 -2.86
N THR A 274 9.07 -1.13 -2.28
CA THR A 274 9.87 -1.85 -1.27
C THR A 274 9.09 -2.04 0.03
N LEU A 275 8.38 -1.02 0.54
CA LEU A 275 7.55 -1.13 1.74
C LEU A 275 6.43 -2.17 1.58
N ILE A 276 5.71 -2.14 0.45
CA ILE A 276 4.67 -3.13 0.14
C ILE A 276 5.28 -4.52 -0.02
N GLY A 277 6.43 -4.62 -0.69
CA GLY A 277 7.15 -5.87 -0.90
C GLY A 277 7.60 -6.57 0.39
N VAL A 278 7.92 -5.83 1.45
CA VAL A 278 8.27 -6.40 2.76
C VAL A 278 7.08 -6.58 3.70
N GLY A 279 5.85 -6.23 3.28
CA GLY A 279 4.64 -6.58 4.00
C GLY A 279 3.73 -5.41 4.42
N ALA A 280 3.99 -4.17 4.01
CA ALA A 280 3.07 -3.07 4.24
C ALA A 280 1.76 -3.28 3.46
N THR A 281 0.63 -3.04 4.12
CA THR A 281 -0.71 -3.09 3.52
C THR A 281 -1.08 -1.75 2.91
N THR A 282 -0.85 -0.65 3.63
CA THR A 282 -1.01 0.72 3.13
C THR A 282 0.14 1.60 3.56
N VAL A 283 0.33 2.71 2.84
CA VAL A 283 1.35 3.72 3.12
C VAL A 283 0.74 5.12 3.07
N ASN A 284 0.97 5.91 4.12
CA ASN A 284 0.72 7.34 4.17
C ASN A 284 2.07 8.09 4.17
N PRO A 285 2.46 8.71 3.07
CA PRO A 285 3.70 9.48 2.95
C PRO A 285 3.49 10.92 3.41
N TYR A 286 3.35 11.14 4.72
CA TYR A 286 2.89 12.41 5.25
C TYR A 286 3.81 13.59 4.90
N ILE A 287 5.13 13.42 4.86
CA ILE A 287 6.08 14.48 4.46
C ILE A 287 5.96 14.82 2.97
N ALA A 288 5.68 13.84 2.12
CA ALA A 288 5.44 14.10 0.71
C ALA A 288 4.21 15.01 0.53
N PHE A 289 3.10 14.71 1.21
CA PHE A 289 1.90 15.54 1.16
C PHE A 289 2.11 16.93 1.78
N ASP A 290 2.82 17.02 2.90
CA ASP A 290 3.13 18.30 3.52
C ASP A 290 4.07 19.15 2.63
N SER A 291 4.99 18.50 1.91
CA SER A 291 5.85 19.16 0.91
C SER A 291 5.05 19.63 -0.31
N LEU A 292 4.07 18.85 -0.77
CA LEU A 292 3.15 19.28 -1.83
C LEU A 292 2.32 20.50 -1.38
N TYR A 293 1.83 20.50 -0.13
CA TYR A 293 1.12 21.64 0.44
C TYR A 293 1.98 22.89 0.41
N GLN A 294 3.23 22.83 0.89
CA GLN A 294 4.16 23.97 0.87
C GLN A 294 4.40 24.51 -0.55
N ARG A 295 4.49 23.62 -1.55
CA ARG A 295 4.67 24.01 -2.95
C ARG A 295 3.38 24.60 -3.54
N HIS A 296 2.22 24.10 -3.16
CA HIS A 296 0.91 24.62 -3.55
C HIS A 296 0.72 26.04 -3.02
N GLU A 297 1.05 26.32 -1.75
CA GLU A 297 1.01 27.68 -1.16
C GLU A 297 1.93 28.66 -1.91
N LYS A 298 3.03 28.19 -2.48
CA LYS A 298 3.92 28.97 -3.36
C LYS A 298 3.38 29.11 -4.80
N LYS A 299 2.17 28.61 -5.08
CA LYS A 299 1.50 28.65 -6.38
C LYS A 299 2.30 27.97 -7.52
N LEU A 300 3.05 26.91 -7.21
CA LEU A 300 3.89 26.20 -8.19
C LEU A 300 3.09 25.24 -9.06
N PHE A 301 1.84 24.91 -8.73
CA PHE A 301 0.98 23.98 -9.48
C PHE A 301 -0.11 24.68 -10.32
N GLY A 302 0.08 25.96 -10.64
CA GLY A 302 -0.83 26.71 -11.49
C GLY A 302 -2.25 26.79 -10.90
N GLN A 303 -3.23 26.20 -11.60
CA GLN A 303 -4.65 26.27 -11.23
C GLN A 303 -5.15 25.07 -10.42
N TYR A 304 -4.32 24.05 -10.19
CA TYR A 304 -4.74 22.87 -9.45
C TYR A 304 -4.95 23.22 -7.96
N SER A 305 -6.04 22.72 -7.39
CA SER A 305 -6.27 22.71 -5.95
C SER A 305 -5.31 21.75 -5.25
N PHE A 306 -5.16 21.90 -3.95
CA PHE A 306 -4.29 20.98 -3.19
C PHE A 306 -4.81 19.54 -3.23
N ASP A 307 -6.12 19.34 -3.12
CA ASP A 307 -6.75 18.01 -3.25
C ASP A 307 -6.42 17.36 -4.60
N GLU A 308 -6.50 18.12 -5.70
CA GLU A 308 -6.11 17.64 -7.02
C GLU A 308 -4.63 17.27 -7.12
N CYS A 309 -3.73 18.06 -6.51
CA CYS A 309 -2.30 17.73 -6.47
C CYS A 309 -2.06 16.40 -5.75
N VAL A 310 -2.74 16.17 -4.64
CA VAL A 310 -2.67 14.92 -3.87
C VAL A 310 -3.20 13.74 -4.69
N GLU A 311 -4.35 13.87 -5.34
CA GLU A 311 -4.92 12.83 -6.21
C GLU A 311 -3.99 12.48 -7.37
N ARG A 312 -3.40 13.48 -8.00
CA ARG A 312 -2.45 13.32 -9.13
C ARG A 312 -1.18 12.60 -8.69
N TYR A 313 -0.65 12.95 -7.52
CA TYR A 313 0.49 12.24 -6.93
C TYR A 313 0.16 10.77 -6.65
N ILE A 314 -0.96 10.48 -6.00
CA ILE A 314 -1.39 9.10 -5.73
C ILE A 314 -1.59 8.33 -7.04
N LYS A 315 -2.18 8.95 -8.06
CA LYS A 315 -2.35 8.37 -9.39
C LYS A 315 -1.01 8.02 -10.04
N SER A 316 -0.01 8.90 -9.90
CA SER A 316 1.34 8.66 -10.41
C SER A 316 1.98 7.42 -9.77
N VAL A 317 1.95 7.32 -8.44
CA VAL A 317 2.47 6.16 -7.70
C VAL A 317 1.75 4.88 -8.12
N ASN A 318 0.40 4.92 -8.17
CA ASN A 318 -0.40 3.76 -8.54
C ASN A 318 -0.07 3.24 -9.94
N ALA A 319 0.07 4.14 -10.93
CA ALA A 319 0.42 3.75 -12.29
C ALA A 319 1.80 3.07 -12.36
N ARG A 320 2.76 3.56 -11.58
CA ARG A 320 4.10 2.97 -11.54
C ARG A 320 4.15 1.65 -10.76
N LEU A 321 3.39 1.49 -9.69
CA LEU A 321 3.25 0.22 -8.99
C LEU A 321 2.68 -0.86 -9.92
N LEU A 322 1.65 -0.54 -10.70
CA LEU A 322 1.13 -1.45 -11.74
C LEU A 322 2.22 -1.79 -12.78
N LYS A 323 3.03 -0.81 -13.16
CA LYS A 323 4.16 -1.04 -14.08
C LYS A 323 5.20 -2.01 -13.50
N ILE A 324 5.53 -1.88 -12.22
CA ILE A 324 6.42 -2.81 -11.54
C ILE A 324 5.80 -4.22 -11.53
N MET A 325 4.53 -4.33 -11.16
CA MET A 325 3.82 -5.62 -11.17
C MET A 325 3.78 -6.25 -12.57
N SER A 326 3.57 -5.47 -13.63
CA SER A 326 3.55 -5.97 -15.01
C SER A 326 4.86 -6.62 -15.43
N LYS A 327 5.98 -6.14 -14.89
CA LYS A 327 7.30 -6.71 -15.16
C LYS A 327 7.56 -8.00 -14.37
N TRP A 328 6.86 -8.21 -13.27
CA TRP A 328 7.01 -9.39 -12.41
C TRP A 328 6.11 -10.57 -12.81
N VAL A 329 5.01 -10.32 -13.48
CA VAL A 329 4.06 -11.37 -13.93
C VAL A 329 4.71 -12.44 -14.80
N TYR A 330 5.90 -12.19 -15.31
CA TYR A 330 6.65 -13.19 -16.08
C TYR A 330 7.34 -14.27 -15.23
N LEU A 331 7.27 -14.17 -13.90
CA LEU A 331 7.98 -15.07 -12.96
C LEU A 331 7.06 -16.08 -12.28
N PHE A 332 5.79 -16.05 -12.59
CA PHE A 332 4.77 -17.01 -12.14
C PHE A 332 4.07 -17.62 -13.38
#